data_365af11f74fed247ee78aa65ea7947d8
#
_entry.id   365af11f74fed247ee78aa65ea7947d8
#
_cell.length_a   1.000
_cell.length_b   1.000
_cell.length_c   1.000
_cell.angle_alpha   90.00
_cell.angle_beta   90.00
_cell.angle_gamma   90.00
#
_symmetry.space_group_name_H-M   'P 1'
#
loop_
_entity.id
_entity.type
_entity.pdbx_description
1 polymer ?
#
loop_
_entity_poly.entity_id
_entity_poly.type
_entity_poly.pdbx_seq_one_letter_code
_entity_poly.pdbx_strand_id
1 'polypeptide(L)'
;MIDFTKADNKHIKNALRPPKSFFTECFETFPIYVWENKTDKIVSSERSQKNVKVIKKRLTKNSRLDFWDKHDYFLWIGVSKTRIEFQMYRVQQYFENGQENFSVTLYNFEKFTEKEHIRLSVSYYGTTYKSGLLMLGNCKGAYSDYWLLQSLEDVFKRFKKNDALKYLDFAKMKETNSLSNLPMMFPHIFKYRGIIEYAQKINARGIQKDLIGEIIPSYYGLGSGRHCHVNMGKLTFKFLRTHKNVFKNSDEGFEGYKIRKGLEKSLGIKVLPEFTKYFKNVEDLECIPKGIKLMRFQNWVIKNLVTAYEYRDYQNMLENLGIAFEGDFRILPKNFKQAHDDAVKAYNDMKDEQKRIEFANQLEKLLGLEQTIGNYTFVLPKELQELKAEGKALSHCVGSYADRVARGDTVILFVRQKEKVDNPLYTLEIKNGKIVQLRGKRNKDADADAWEASKKLLSFAKKHKIAV
;
A
#
# COMPACT_ATOMS: atom_id res chain seq x y z
N MET A 1 42.67 -2.92 -9.97
CA MET A 1 42.27 -1.63 -9.41
C MET A 1 41.93 -0.67 -10.53
N ILE A 2 40.83 0.10 -10.38
CA ILE A 2 40.39 1.07 -11.39
C ILE A 2 41.46 2.16 -11.53
N ASP A 3 41.90 2.37 -12.73
CA ASP A 3 42.78 3.51 -13.06
C ASP A 3 41.90 4.74 -13.44
N PHE A 4 41.54 5.52 -12.46
CA PHE A 4 40.75 6.73 -12.66
C PHE A 4 41.46 7.79 -13.52
N THR A 5 42.77 7.71 -13.68
CA THR A 5 43.54 8.69 -14.47
C THR A 5 43.26 8.54 -15.96
N LYS A 6 42.88 7.34 -16.41
CA LYS A 6 42.52 7.03 -17.79
C LYS A 6 41.07 7.36 -18.15
N ALA A 7 40.25 7.81 -17.19
CA ALA A 7 38.88 8.17 -17.48
C ALA A 7 38.80 9.43 -18.37
N ASP A 8 37.95 9.41 -19.38
CA ASP A 8 37.76 10.57 -20.29
C ASP A 8 37.14 11.77 -19.59
N ASN A 9 36.35 11.53 -18.56
CA ASN A 9 35.61 12.58 -17.86
C ASN A 9 36.39 13.17 -16.69
N LYS A 10 36.57 14.51 -16.71
CA LYS A 10 37.29 15.26 -15.67
C LYS A 10 36.78 15.05 -14.25
N HIS A 11 35.47 14.81 -14.06
CA HIS A 11 34.89 14.61 -12.73
C HIS A 11 35.30 13.25 -12.14
N ILE A 12 35.44 12.23 -13.00
CA ILE A 12 35.91 10.90 -12.59
C ILE A 12 37.43 10.93 -12.36
N LYS A 13 38.20 11.61 -13.21
CA LYS A 13 39.65 11.80 -12.98
C LYS A 13 39.95 12.32 -11.58
N ASN A 14 39.15 13.25 -11.12
CA ASN A 14 39.31 13.94 -9.83
C ASN A 14 38.41 13.33 -8.72
N ALA A 15 37.84 12.15 -8.92
CA ALA A 15 36.97 11.53 -7.92
C ALA A 15 37.72 11.18 -6.63
N LEU A 16 37.02 11.17 -5.52
CA LEU A 16 37.52 10.63 -4.26
C LEU A 16 37.87 9.14 -4.45
N ARG A 17 38.87 8.68 -3.74
CA ARG A 17 39.36 7.29 -3.88
C ARG A 17 38.79 6.45 -2.73
N PRO A 18 38.06 5.36 -3.03
CA PRO A 18 37.74 4.37 -2.00
C PRO A 18 39.01 3.78 -1.39
N PRO A 19 39.04 3.48 -0.10
CA PRO A 19 40.15 2.79 0.51
C PRO A 19 40.29 1.37 -0.04
N LYS A 20 41.48 0.80 -0.01
CA LYS A 20 41.71 -0.58 -0.48
C LYS A 20 40.86 -1.60 0.29
N SER A 21 40.63 -1.37 1.58
CA SER A 21 39.77 -2.22 2.43
C SER A 21 38.36 -2.36 1.87
N PHE A 22 37.78 -1.29 1.32
CA PHE A 22 36.45 -1.34 0.70
C PHE A 22 36.36 -2.40 -0.41
N PHE A 23 37.37 -2.47 -1.29
CA PHE A 23 37.35 -3.48 -2.35
C PHE A 23 37.62 -4.88 -1.79
N THR A 24 38.45 -5.01 -0.76
CA THR A 24 38.64 -6.29 -0.08
C THR A 24 37.32 -6.80 0.52
N GLU A 25 36.58 -5.94 1.21
CA GLU A 25 35.25 -6.26 1.75
C GLU A 25 34.27 -6.66 0.64
N CYS A 26 34.28 -5.95 -0.53
CA CYS A 26 33.47 -6.35 -1.68
C CYS A 26 33.81 -7.78 -2.15
N PHE A 27 35.10 -8.13 -2.23
CA PHE A 27 35.52 -9.46 -2.67
C PHE A 27 35.11 -10.55 -1.69
N GLU A 28 35.09 -10.23 -0.41
CA GLU A 28 34.72 -11.17 0.66
C GLU A 28 33.22 -11.55 0.64
N THR A 29 32.36 -10.75 -0.02
CA THR A 29 30.94 -11.09 -0.17
C THR A 29 30.67 -12.19 -1.20
N PHE A 30 31.63 -12.43 -2.11
CA PHE A 30 31.48 -13.46 -3.12
C PHE A 30 31.75 -14.84 -2.54
N PRO A 31 30.98 -15.87 -2.94
CA PRO A 31 31.27 -17.23 -2.55
C PRO A 31 32.60 -17.67 -3.10
N ILE A 32 33.17 -18.70 -2.51
CA ILE A 32 34.26 -19.47 -3.13
C ILE A 32 33.73 -20.74 -3.79
N TYR A 33 34.49 -21.28 -4.68
CA TYR A 33 34.12 -22.51 -5.37
C TYR A 33 35.07 -23.62 -4.93
N VAL A 34 34.51 -24.75 -4.52
CA VAL A 34 35.23 -25.94 -4.10
C VAL A 34 34.89 -27.11 -5.00
N TRP A 35 35.87 -27.98 -5.23
CA TRP A 35 35.65 -29.24 -5.92
C TRP A 35 35.02 -30.26 -4.96
N GLU A 36 33.87 -30.80 -5.32
CA GLU A 36 33.22 -31.87 -4.59
C GLU A 36 33.61 -33.23 -5.18
N ASN A 37 34.48 -33.98 -4.48
CA ASN A 37 35.02 -35.25 -5.00
C ASN A 37 33.96 -36.33 -5.27
N LYS A 38 32.82 -36.30 -4.53
CA LYS A 38 31.74 -37.30 -4.69
C LYS A 38 30.97 -37.15 -6.01
N THR A 39 30.78 -35.95 -6.46
CA THR A 39 29.96 -35.61 -7.64
C THR A 39 30.77 -35.19 -8.82
N ASP A 40 32.10 -35.08 -8.70
CA ASP A 40 33.02 -34.55 -9.71
C ASP A 40 32.57 -33.15 -10.23
N LYS A 41 32.01 -32.33 -9.32
CA LYS A 41 31.46 -31.00 -9.65
C LYS A 41 32.09 -29.91 -8.79
N ILE A 42 32.09 -28.70 -9.36
CA ILE A 42 32.43 -27.49 -8.61
C ILE A 42 31.19 -26.94 -7.98
N VAL A 43 31.20 -26.76 -6.66
CA VAL A 43 30.10 -26.23 -5.87
C VAL A 43 30.50 -24.94 -5.17
N SER A 44 29.56 -24.03 -5.01
CA SER A 44 29.77 -22.80 -4.23
C SER A 44 29.80 -23.13 -2.74
N SER A 45 30.64 -22.46 -1.98
CA SER A 45 30.77 -22.59 -0.54
C SER A 45 31.01 -21.24 0.12
N GLU A 46 30.78 -21.14 1.41
CA GLU A 46 31.11 -19.94 2.15
C GLU A 46 32.59 -19.62 2.10
N ARG A 47 32.93 -18.34 2.03
CA ARG A 47 34.29 -17.83 2.02
C ARG A 47 34.86 -17.90 3.44
N SER A 48 35.53 -19.00 3.73
CA SER A 48 36.27 -19.20 4.99
C SER A 48 37.76 -19.35 4.70
N GLN A 49 38.60 -19.01 5.68
CA GLN A 49 40.07 -19.19 5.51
C GLN A 49 40.46 -20.63 5.22
N LYS A 50 39.72 -21.61 5.79
CA LYS A 50 39.93 -23.03 5.57
C LYS A 50 39.65 -23.40 4.09
N ASN A 51 38.52 -22.92 3.59
CA ASN A 51 38.07 -23.19 2.24
C ASN A 51 38.99 -22.52 1.21
N VAL A 52 39.43 -21.28 1.42
CA VAL A 52 40.39 -20.58 0.55
C VAL A 52 41.71 -21.35 0.41
N LYS A 53 42.22 -21.91 1.51
CA LYS A 53 43.48 -22.74 1.46
C LYS A 53 43.30 -24.01 0.64
N VAL A 54 42.13 -24.65 0.73
CA VAL A 54 41.84 -25.89 -0.03
C VAL A 54 41.72 -25.59 -1.51
N ILE A 55 41.10 -24.49 -1.90
CA ILE A 55 40.92 -24.09 -3.30
C ILE A 55 42.28 -23.82 -3.97
N LYS A 56 43.15 -23.04 -3.35
CA LYS A 56 44.49 -22.74 -3.87
C LYS A 56 45.31 -23.98 -4.20
N LYS A 57 45.02 -25.14 -3.57
CA LYS A 57 45.67 -26.40 -3.85
C LYS A 57 45.01 -27.22 -4.96
N ARG A 58 43.74 -27.07 -5.21
CA ARG A 58 42.96 -27.97 -6.07
C ARG A 58 42.50 -27.36 -7.41
N LEU A 59 42.33 -26.04 -7.48
CA LEU A 59 42.02 -25.35 -8.72
C LEU A 59 43.36 -25.14 -9.49
N THR A 60 43.74 -26.12 -10.25
CA THR A 60 44.92 -26.06 -11.14
C THR A 60 44.50 -25.54 -12.50
N LYS A 61 45.53 -25.25 -13.35
CA LYS A 61 45.38 -24.78 -14.72
C LYS A 61 44.45 -25.65 -15.60
N ASN A 62 44.20 -26.90 -15.18
CA ASN A 62 43.33 -27.85 -15.88
C ASN A 62 41.98 -28.07 -15.19
N SER A 63 41.64 -27.27 -14.18
CA SER A 63 40.34 -27.41 -13.52
C SER A 63 39.23 -27.03 -14.48
N ARG A 64 38.22 -27.92 -14.61
CA ARG A 64 37.00 -27.73 -15.44
C ARG A 64 36.03 -26.70 -14.85
N LEU A 65 36.53 -25.53 -14.43
CA LEU A 65 35.69 -24.41 -14.05
C LEU A 65 35.12 -23.83 -15.33
N ASP A 66 33.92 -24.27 -15.69
CA ASP A 66 33.08 -23.50 -16.57
C ASP A 66 32.80 -22.15 -15.93
N PHE A 67 33.14 -21.15 -16.66
CA PHE A 67 33.13 -19.78 -16.25
C PHE A 67 31.70 -19.34 -15.84
N TRP A 68 31.45 -19.05 -14.57
CA TRP A 68 30.28 -18.36 -14.12
C TRP A 68 30.65 -16.91 -13.84
N ASP A 69 30.20 -16.02 -14.73
CA ASP A 69 30.29 -14.57 -14.55
C ASP A 69 29.34 -14.13 -13.44
N LYS A 70 29.83 -14.18 -12.20
CA LYS A 70 29.10 -13.64 -11.07
C LYS A 70 29.54 -12.21 -10.80
N HIS A 71 28.60 -11.29 -10.82
CA HIS A 71 28.86 -9.90 -10.48
C HIS A 71 27.83 -9.38 -9.51
N ASP A 72 28.27 -8.45 -8.67
CA ASP A 72 27.42 -7.70 -7.76
C ASP A 72 27.81 -6.23 -7.79
N TYR A 73 26.90 -5.39 -7.28
CA TYR A 73 27.08 -3.95 -7.26
C TYR A 73 27.28 -3.45 -5.83
N PHE A 74 28.27 -2.61 -5.64
CA PHE A 74 28.64 -2.07 -4.35
C PHE A 74 28.65 -0.55 -4.39
N LEU A 75 27.99 0.07 -3.43
CA LEU A 75 27.97 1.51 -3.28
C LEU A 75 28.98 1.96 -2.24
N TRP A 76 29.84 2.88 -2.63
CA TRP A 76 30.72 3.60 -1.71
C TRP A 76 30.32 5.06 -1.65
N ILE A 77 30.23 5.61 -0.43
CA ILE A 77 29.91 7.02 -0.19
C ILE A 77 31.17 7.72 0.31
N GLY A 78 31.76 8.52 -0.56
CA GLY A 78 32.91 9.36 -0.26
C GLY A 78 32.48 10.74 0.26
N VAL A 79 33.12 11.21 1.33
CA VAL A 79 32.83 12.51 1.95
C VAL A 79 34.11 13.27 2.15
N SER A 80 34.16 14.49 1.62
CA SER A 80 35.22 15.47 1.92
C SER A 80 34.59 16.75 2.49
N LYS A 81 35.41 17.72 2.87
CA LYS A 81 34.94 19.00 3.40
C LYS A 81 33.97 19.72 2.44
N THR A 82 34.23 19.68 1.13
CA THR A 82 33.50 20.46 0.13
C THR A 82 32.67 19.65 -0.85
N ARG A 83 32.73 18.31 -0.78
CA ARG A 83 32.01 17.46 -1.72
C ARG A 83 31.64 16.11 -1.13
N ILE A 84 30.60 15.53 -1.70
CA ILE A 84 30.10 14.20 -1.38
C ILE A 84 29.98 13.47 -2.70
N GLU A 85 30.40 12.21 -2.73
CA GLU A 85 30.35 11.35 -3.91
C GLU A 85 29.70 10.02 -3.59
N PHE A 86 28.74 9.63 -4.41
CA PHE A 86 28.16 8.29 -4.43
C PHE A 86 28.77 7.57 -5.62
N GLN A 87 29.53 6.52 -5.38
CA GLN A 87 30.26 5.76 -6.39
C GLN A 87 29.78 4.31 -6.34
N MET A 88 29.13 3.86 -7.42
CA MET A 88 28.70 2.48 -7.54
C MET A 88 29.68 1.71 -8.38
N TYR A 89 30.13 0.61 -7.85
CA TYR A 89 31.08 -0.28 -8.50
C TYR A 89 30.42 -1.60 -8.86
N ARG A 90 30.58 -2.04 -10.11
CA ARG A 90 30.34 -3.41 -10.51
C ARG A 90 31.60 -4.20 -10.20
N VAL A 91 31.49 -5.19 -9.34
CA VAL A 91 32.55 -6.14 -9.03
C VAL A 91 32.17 -7.48 -9.63
N GLN A 92 33.08 -8.05 -10.41
CA GLN A 92 32.88 -9.30 -11.12
C GLN A 92 33.95 -10.29 -10.70
N GLN A 93 33.51 -11.45 -10.21
CA GLN A 93 34.38 -12.59 -9.92
C GLN A 93 34.55 -13.44 -11.18
N TYR A 94 35.76 -13.75 -11.52
CA TYR A 94 36.09 -14.65 -12.62
C TYR A 94 37.32 -15.51 -12.30
N PHE A 95 37.47 -16.58 -13.04
CA PHE A 95 38.59 -17.49 -12.87
C PHE A 95 39.40 -17.53 -14.14
N GLU A 96 40.71 -17.43 -14.00
CA GLU A 96 41.68 -17.54 -15.10
C GLU A 96 42.80 -18.44 -14.68
N ASN A 97 43.10 -19.49 -15.49
CA ASN A 97 44.08 -20.50 -15.17
C ASN A 97 43.91 -21.14 -13.77
N GLY A 98 42.66 -21.35 -13.34
CA GLY A 98 42.33 -21.90 -12.03
C GLY A 98 42.52 -20.93 -10.87
N GLN A 99 42.87 -19.68 -11.12
CA GLN A 99 43.02 -18.64 -10.11
C GLN A 99 41.80 -17.73 -10.09
N GLU A 100 41.33 -17.45 -8.87
CA GLU A 100 40.25 -16.47 -8.64
C GLU A 100 40.78 -15.06 -8.87
N ASN A 101 40.05 -14.30 -9.66
CA ASN A 101 40.31 -12.91 -9.96
C ASN A 101 39.05 -12.05 -9.80
N PHE A 102 39.26 -10.78 -9.59
CA PHE A 102 38.16 -9.79 -9.53
C PHE A 102 38.46 -8.64 -10.49
N SER A 103 37.48 -8.33 -11.31
CA SER A 103 37.44 -7.07 -12.04
C SER A 103 36.53 -6.08 -11.32
N VAL A 104 36.93 -4.83 -11.31
CA VAL A 104 36.17 -3.74 -10.66
C VAL A 104 35.99 -2.61 -11.66
N THR A 105 34.74 -2.24 -11.91
CA THR A 105 34.40 -1.16 -12.85
C THR A 105 33.53 -0.15 -12.14
N LEU A 106 33.83 1.14 -12.25
CA LEU A 106 32.94 2.21 -11.81
C LEU A 106 31.73 2.21 -12.74
N TYR A 107 30.54 2.02 -12.18
CA TYR A 107 29.29 1.89 -12.94
C TYR A 107 28.48 3.20 -12.94
N ASN A 108 28.29 3.78 -11.75
CA ASN A 108 27.63 5.08 -11.59
C ASN A 108 28.43 5.99 -10.67
N PHE A 109 28.35 7.26 -10.96
CA PHE A 109 29.01 8.32 -10.21
C PHE A 109 28.09 9.51 -10.02
N GLU A 110 27.91 9.93 -8.78
CA GLU A 110 27.13 11.11 -8.44
C GLU A 110 27.94 11.99 -7.48
N LYS A 111 28.09 13.26 -7.82
CA LYS A 111 28.86 14.23 -7.04
C LYS A 111 28.01 15.42 -6.66
N PHE A 112 28.06 15.78 -5.40
CA PHE A 112 27.38 16.93 -4.81
C PHE A 112 28.42 17.92 -4.27
N THR A 113 28.30 19.17 -4.69
CA THR A 113 29.03 20.31 -4.16
C THR A 113 28.04 21.47 -3.97
N GLU A 114 28.45 22.56 -3.33
CA GLU A 114 27.60 23.74 -3.22
C GLU A 114 27.19 24.33 -4.58
N LYS A 115 28.06 24.17 -5.58
CA LYS A 115 27.90 24.80 -6.91
C LYS A 115 27.27 23.90 -7.94
N GLU A 116 27.42 22.60 -7.80
CA GLU A 116 27.00 21.64 -8.85
C GLU A 116 26.56 20.30 -8.29
N HIS A 117 25.65 19.67 -9.01
CA HIS A 117 25.25 18.29 -8.82
C HIS A 117 25.48 17.56 -10.16
N ILE A 118 26.38 16.58 -10.17
CA ILE A 118 26.80 15.86 -11.36
C ILE A 118 26.38 14.40 -11.24
N ARG A 119 25.77 13.87 -12.30
CA ARG A 119 25.42 12.46 -12.46
C ARG A 119 26.02 11.93 -13.73
N LEU A 120 26.74 10.82 -13.62
CA LEU A 120 27.36 10.12 -14.73
C LEU A 120 27.11 8.62 -14.59
N SER A 121 26.77 7.99 -15.71
CA SER A 121 26.84 6.53 -15.86
C SER A 121 28.06 6.20 -16.70
N VAL A 122 28.73 5.13 -16.37
CA VAL A 122 29.91 4.64 -17.10
C VAL A 122 29.49 3.38 -17.84
N SER A 123 29.62 3.37 -19.16
CA SER A 123 29.36 2.16 -19.96
C SER A 123 30.39 1.09 -19.66
N TYR A 124 30.08 -0.15 -20.04
CA TYR A 124 31.01 -1.28 -19.96
C TYR A 124 32.33 -0.99 -20.66
N TYR A 125 32.31 -0.16 -21.71
CA TYR A 125 33.49 0.23 -22.49
C TYR A 125 34.20 1.49 -21.96
N GLY A 126 33.86 1.99 -20.79
CA GLY A 126 34.49 3.15 -20.14
C GLY A 126 34.01 4.52 -20.60
N THR A 127 33.12 4.58 -21.59
CA THR A 127 32.52 5.87 -22.00
C THR A 127 31.55 6.41 -20.96
N THR A 128 31.67 7.67 -20.65
CA THR A 128 30.77 8.34 -19.69
C THR A 128 29.67 9.12 -20.40
N TYR A 129 28.45 9.04 -19.89
CA TYR A 129 27.33 9.83 -20.38
C TYR A 129 26.55 10.43 -19.22
N LYS A 130 25.85 11.54 -19.48
CA LYS A 130 24.97 12.14 -18.46
C LYS A 130 23.81 11.19 -18.20
N SER A 131 23.61 10.81 -16.95
CA SER A 131 22.46 10.01 -16.53
C SER A 131 21.41 10.90 -15.89
N GLY A 132 20.15 10.73 -16.26
CA GLY A 132 19.02 11.39 -15.61
C GLY A 132 18.74 10.87 -14.19
N LEU A 133 19.11 9.61 -13.91
CA LEU A 133 18.90 8.91 -12.65
C LEU A 133 20.13 8.12 -12.30
N LEU A 134 20.44 8.02 -10.99
CA LEU A 134 21.28 6.95 -10.51
C LEU A 134 20.55 5.65 -10.86
N MET A 135 21.05 4.90 -11.86
CA MET A 135 20.42 3.67 -12.33
C MET A 135 20.66 2.54 -11.32
N LEU A 136 20.18 2.72 -10.09
CA LEU A 136 20.15 1.65 -9.08
C LEU A 136 19.15 0.54 -9.45
N GLY A 137 18.27 0.81 -10.41
CA GLY A 137 17.18 -0.08 -10.78
C GLY A 137 17.48 -1.15 -11.82
N ASN A 138 18.67 -1.16 -12.45
CA ASN A 138 19.00 -2.15 -13.50
C ASN A 138 19.89 -3.30 -13.01
N CYS A 139 20.18 -3.34 -11.72
CA CYS A 139 21.07 -4.33 -11.14
C CYS A 139 20.22 -5.40 -10.47
N LYS A 140 20.03 -6.54 -11.14
CA LYS A 140 19.26 -7.72 -10.69
C LYS A 140 17.82 -7.43 -10.23
N GLY A 141 16.88 -7.57 -11.13
CA GLY A 141 15.48 -7.76 -10.77
C GLY A 141 14.86 -6.61 -10.00
N ALA A 142 14.93 -5.41 -10.54
CA ALA A 142 14.09 -4.26 -10.29
C ALA A 142 14.24 -3.46 -8.98
N TYR A 143 14.83 -3.94 -7.90
CA TYR A 143 14.73 -3.21 -6.63
C TYR A 143 15.98 -3.35 -5.76
N SER A 144 16.74 -2.26 -5.62
CA SER A 144 17.66 -1.98 -4.49
C SER A 144 18.85 -2.93 -4.25
N ASP A 145 19.30 -3.69 -5.20
CA ASP A 145 20.35 -4.68 -4.95
C ASP A 145 21.76 -4.11 -5.19
N TYR A 146 22.13 -3.18 -4.38
CA TYR A 146 23.52 -2.82 -4.15
C TYR A 146 23.89 -3.10 -2.70
N TRP A 147 25.13 -3.49 -2.48
CA TRP A 147 25.65 -3.67 -1.15
C TRP A 147 26.24 -2.36 -0.65
N LEU A 148 25.65 -1.79 0.40
CA LEU A 148 26.26 -0.71 1.18
C LEU A 148 27.01 -1.34 2.36
N LEU A 149 28.30 -1.55 2.19
CA LEU A 149 29.17 -2.13 3.25
C LEU A 149 29.42 -1.14 4.40
N GLN A 150 29.28 0.15 4.16
CA GLN A 150 29.40 1.20 5.15
C GLN A 150 28.13 1.29 6.00
N SER A 151 28.26 1.35 7.33
CA SER A 151 27.11 1.62 8.18
C SER A 151 26.57 3.04 7.92
N LEU A 152 25.25 3.23 7.96
CA LEU A 152 24.65 4.56 7.83
C LEU A 152 25.14 5.52 8.92
N GLU A 153 25.36 5.03 10.12
CA GLU A 153 25.88 5.80 11.27
C GLU A 153 27.26 6.37 10.96
N ASP A 154 28.15 5.62 10.35
CA ASP A 154 29.48 6.08 9.96
C ASP A 154 29.43 7.06 8.79
N VAL A 155 28.52 6.84 7.85
CA VAL A 155 28.25 7.82 6.78
C VAL A 155 27.76 9.14 7.37
N PHE A 156 26.84 9.14 8.31
CA PHE A 156 26.31 10.35 8.95
C PHE A 156 27.36 11.07 9.79
N LYS A 157 28.24 10.36 10.51
CA LYS A 157 29.39 10.96 11.19
C LYS A 157 30.30 11.69 10.21
N ARG A 158 30.52 11.14 9.03
CA ARG A 158 31.32 11.78 7.98
C ARG A 158 30.62 12.97 7.35
N PHE A 159 29.30 12.94 7.17
CA PHE A 159 28.52 14.08 6.66
C PHE A 159 28.69 15.32 7.55
N LYS A 160 28.85 15.17 8.87
CA LYS A 160 29.15 16.29 9.79
C LYS A 160 30.46 17.02 9.47
N LYS A 161 31.38 16.39 8.73
CA LYS A 161 32.65 17.01 8.29
C LYS A 161 32.49 17.80 6.99
N ASN A 162 31.35 17.69 6.31
CA ASN A 162 31.06 18.40 5.09
C ASN A 162 30.41 19.76 5.39
N ASP A 163 30.92 20.84 4.82
CA ASP A 163 30.47 22.21 5.10
C ASP A 163 28.96 22.42 4.77
N ALA A 164 28.44 21.73 3.77
CA ALA A 164 27.04 21.85 3.36
C ALA A 164 26.06 21.04 4.25
N LEU A 165 26.55 20.06 5.02
CA LEU A 165 25.70 19.14 5.79
C LEU A 165 25.96 19.18 7.30
N LYS A 166 26.95 19.88 7.76
CA LYS A 166 27.45 19.85 9.17
C LYS A 166 26.39 20.16 10.22
N TYR A 167 25.35 20.90 9.86
CA TYR A 167 24.26 21.28 10.76
C TYR A 167 23.01 20.41 10.61
N LEU A 168 22.97 19.50 9.63
CA LEU A 168 21.87 18.56 9.49
C LEU A 168 21.96 17.44 10.53
N ASP A 169 20.85 17.15 11.16
CA ASP A 169 20.73 16.04 12.09
C ASP A 169 20.13 14.82 11.38
N PHE A 170 21.00 13.96 10.86
CA PHE A 170 20.58 12.72 10.19
C PHE A 170 19.98 11.68 11.14
N ALA A 171 20.30 11.72 12.43
CA ALA A 171 19.66 10.85 13.42
C ALA A 171 18.18 11.20 13.56
N LYS A 172 17.85 12.48 13.68
CA LYS A 172 16.44 12.95 13.64
C LYS A 172 15.74 12.64 12.33
N MET A 173 16.43 12.69 11.18
CA MET A 173 15.84 12.29 9.91
C MET A 173 15.47 10.81 9.92
N LYS A 174 16.30 9.94 10.53
CA LYS A 174 16.06 8.50 10.66
C LYS A 174 14.81 8.20 11.48
N GLU A 175 14.45 9.03 12.46
CA GLU A 175 13.19 8.93 13.20
C GLU A 175 11.96 9.19 12.33
N THR A 176 12.11 10.02 11.30
CA THR A 176 11.02 10.39 10.37
C THR A 176 10.93 9.43 9.19
N ASN A 177 12.08 8.95 8.70
CA ASN A 177 12.20 8.03 7.58
C ASN A 177 13.42 7.13 7.80
N SER A 178 13.30 5.83 7.56
CA SER A 178 14.36 4.85 7.78
C SER A 178 15.68 5.15 7.07
N LEU A 179 15.66 6.02 6.05
CA LEU A 179 16.78 6.34 5.17
C LEU A 179 17.45 5.11 4.52
N SER A 180 16.73 3.98 4.51
CA SER A 180 17.22 2.74 3.90
C SER A 180 17.62 2.92 2.43
N ASN A 181 17.01 3.90 1.76
CA ASN A 181 17.29 4.25 0.38
C ASN A 181 17.98 5.62 0.25
N LEU A 182 18.95 5.87 1.12
CA LEU A 182 19.67 7.15 1.20
C LEU A 182 20.15 7.68 -0.18
N PRO A 183 20.75 6.88 -1.08
CA PRO A 183 21.21 7.40 -2.36
C PRO A 183 20.10 8.02 -3.22
N MET A 184 18.90 7.44 -3.20
CA MET A 184 17.77 7.99 -3.94
C MET A 184 17.17 9.24 -3.28
N MET A 185 17.22 9.32 -1.96
CA MET A 185 16.70 10.45 -1.19
C MET A 185 17.68 11.62 -1.13
N PHE A 186 18.98 11.33 -1.22
CA PHE A 186 20.04 12.30 -0.96
C PHE A 186 20.01 13.53 -1.86
N PRO A 187 19.71 13.44 -3.17
CA PRO A 187 19.58 14.63 -4.01
C PRO A 187 18.53 15.61 -3.52
N HIS A 188 17.41 15.12 -3.02
CA HIS A 188 16.36 15.94 -2.41
C HIS A 188 16.84 16.55 -1.08
N ILE A 189 17.40 15.73 -0.20
CA ILE A 189 17.95 16.18 1.08
C ILE A 189 19.00 17.26 0.85
N PHE A 190 19.93 17.03 -0.06
CA PHE A 190 21.00 17.98 -0.36
C PHE A 190 20.47 19.29 -0.96
N LYS A 191 19.50 19.21 -1.88
CA LYS A 191 18.87 20.38 -2.50
C LYS A 191 18.16 21.26 -1.47
N TYR A 192 17.43 20.65 -0.55
CA TYR A 192 16.59 21.37 0.43
C TYR A 192 17.19 21.42 1.84
N ARG A 193 18.49 21.12 1.97
CA ARG A 193 19.20 21.03 3.26
C ARG A 193 18.97 22.23 4.18
N GLY A 194 18.97 23.45 3.64
CA GLY A 194 18.78 24.64 4.46
C GLY A 194 17.37 24.77 5.07
N ILE A 195 16.34 24.33 4.35
CA ILE A 195 14.96 24.30 4.88
C ILE A 195 14.84 23.18 5.92
N ILE A 196 15.41 22.00 5.65
CA ILE A 196 15.43 20.86 6.56
C ILE A 196 16.15 21.23 7.87
N GLU A 197 17.35 21.81 7.77
CA GLU A 197 18.11 22.29 8.91
C GLU A 197 17.30 23.27 9.77
N TYR A 198 16.68 24.25 9.12
CA TYR A 198 15.88 25.23 9.86
C TYR A 198 14.64 24.60 10.50
N ALA A 199 13.98 23.67 9.83
CA ALA A 199 12.86 22.93 10.40
C ALA A 199 13.29 22.10 11.61
N GLN A 200 14.47 21.48 11.58
CA GLN A 200 15.06 20.77 12.72
C GLN A 200 15.39 21.73 13.88
N LYS A 201 15.99 22.90 13.57
CA LYS A 201 16.34 23.91 14.56
C LYS A 201 15.14 24.46 15.33
N ILE A 202 14.00 24.66 14.67
CA ILE A 202 12.78 25.16 15.32
C ILE A 202 11.86 24.03 15.81
N ASN A 203 12.29 22.77 15.67
CA ASN A 203 11.51 21.59 16.02
C ASN A 203 10.11 21.56 15.33
N ALA A 204 10.08 21.90 14.04
CA ALA A 204 8.88 21.85 13.21
C ALA A 204 8.67 20.42 12.69
N ARG A 205 8.10 19.53 13.52
CA ARG A 205 8.02 18.10 13.23
C ARG A 205 7.15 17.79 12.00
N GLY A 206 6.01 18.49 11.84
CA GLY A 206 5.16 18.36 10.66
C GLY A 206 5.87 18.73 9.36
N ILE A 207 6.63 19.84 9.37
CA ILE A 207 7.43 20.26 8.19
C ILE A 207 8.56 19.26 7.90
N GLN A 208 9.22 18.71 8.93
CA GLN A 208 10.24 17.68 8.73
C GLN A 208 9.62 16.42 8.08
N LYS A 209 8.42 16.05 8.52
CA LYS A 209 7.67 14.92 7.94
C LYS A 209 7.33 15.17 6.46
N ASP A 210 6.86 16.35 6.12
CA ASP A 210 6.59 16.77 4.75
C ASP A 210 7.83 16.73 3.86
N LEU A 211 8.99 17.16 4.40
CA LEU A 211 10.23 17.25 3.65
C LEU A 211 10.96 15.90 3.48
N ILE A 212 10.80 14.98 4.41
CA ILE A 212 11.61 13.77 4.50
C ILE A 212 10.75 12.50 4.54
N GLY A 213 9.59 12.54 5.22
CA GLY A 213 8.79 11.35 5.54
C GLY A 213 8.17 10.67 4.32
N GLU A 214 7.86 11.44 3.28
CA GLU A 214 7.16 10.98 2.08
C GLU A 214 8.06 10.90 0.83
N ILE A 215 9.38 10.81 1.01
CA ILE A 215 10.26 10.52 -0.11
C ILE A 215 10.12 9.02 -0.45
N ILE A 216 9.08 8.69 -1.18
CA ILE A 216 8.86 7.34 -1.69
C ILE A 216 9.68 7.19 -2.98
N PRO A 217 10.56 6.18 -3.08
CA PRO A 217 11.18 5.86 -4.35
C PRO A 217 10.10 5.49 -5.36
N SER A 218 10.05 6.13 -6.52
CA SER A 218 9.17 5.70 -7.60
C SER A 218 9.59 4.32 -8.07
N TYR A 219 8.78 3.33 -7.79
CA TYR A 219 9.03 1.93 -8.09
C TYR A 219 8.93 1.57 -9.57
N TYR A 220 8.35 2.44 -10.39
CA TYR A 220 8.21 2.22 -11.82
C TYR A 220 9.07 3.22 -12.58
N GLY A 221 10.10 2.71 -13.24
CA GLY A 221 11.16 3.43 -13.95
C GLY A 221 10.75 4.27 -15.15
N LEU A 222 9.62 4.92 -15.10
CA LEU A 222 9.15 5.85 -16.11
C LEU A 222 8.80 7.18 -15.43
N GLY A 223 9.78 8.03 -15.31
CA GLY A 223 9.56 9.41 -14.88
C GLY A 223 10.23 9.77 -13.57
N SER A 224 10.99 10.76 -13.65
CA SER A 224 11.75 11.58 -12.71
C SER A 224 10.98 12.07 -11.46
N GLY A 225 10.14 11.28 -10.85
CA GLY A 225 9.25 11.82 -9.86
C GLY A 225 9.38 11.19 -8.49
N ARG A 226 10.39 11.60 -7.75
CA ARG A 226 10.25 11.58 -6.31
C ARG A 226 9.29 12.68 -5.92
N HIS A 227 8.07 12.27 -5.66
CA HIS A 227 7.06 13.21 -5.23
C HIS A 227 7.20 13.41 -3.71
N CYS A 228 7.90 14.48 -3.35
CA CYS A 228 7.52 15.19 -2.16
C CYS A 228 6.13 15.78 -2.48
N HIS A 229 5.08 15.35 -1.80
CA HIS A 229 3.71 15.85 -2.02
C HIS A 229 3.59 17.36 -1.73
N VAL A 230 4.60 17.95 -1.11
CA VAL A 230 4.64 19.36 -0.80
C VAL A 230 5.10 20.17 -2.01
N ASN A 231 4.35 21.20 -2.32
CA ASN A 231 4.75 22.18 -3.32
C ASN A 231 5.95 22.99 -2.81
N MET A 232 7.16 22.52 -3.13
CA MET A 232 8.43 23.16 -2.74
C MET A 232 8.61 24.56 -3.29
N GLY A 233 7.87 24.96 -4.32
CA GLY A 233 7.86 26.34 -4.81
C GLY A 233 7.22 27.31 -3.79
N LYS A 234 6.32 26.83 -2.94
CA LYS A 234 5.65 27.61 -1.90
C LYS A 234 6.27 27.42 -0.52
N LEU A 235 6.74 26.23 -0.17
CA LEU A 235 7.48 25.98 1.08
C LEU A 235 8.95 26.41 0.91
N THR A 236 9.20 27.69 1.06
CA THR A 236 10.55 28.28 0.97
C THR A 236 11.15 28.52 2.35
N PHE A 237 12.48 28.68 2.43
CA PHE A 237 13.14 29.10 3.66
C PHE A 237 12.58 30.42 4.21
N LYS A 238 12.33 31.39 3.30
CA LYS A 238 11.73 32.70 3.66
C LYS A 238 10.34 32.49 4.29
N PHE A 239 9.50 31.66 3.66
CA PHE A 239 8.16 31.33 4.19
C PHE A 239 8.25 30.75 5.60
N LEU A 240 9.07 29.71 5.77
CA LEU A 240 9.19 29.03 7.06
C LEU A 240 9.72 29.95 8.17
N ARG A 241 10.66 30.82 7.82
CA ARG A 241 11.18 31.84 8.75
C ARG A 241 10.12 32.85 9.16
N THR A 242 9.32 33.35 8.22
CA THR A 242 8.23 34.30 8.48
C THR A 242 7.13 33.66 9.37
N HIS A 243 6.86 32.36 9.17
CA HIS A 243 5.82 31.63 9.92
C HIS A 243 6.41 30.81 11.07
N LYS A 244 7.60 31.16 11.58
CA LYS A 244 8.28 30.44 12.65
C LYS A 244 7.39 30.10 13.83
N ASN A 245 6.59 31.06 14.30
CA ASN A 245 5.72 30.90 15.48
C ASN A 245 4.57 29.90 15.25
N VAL A 246 4.20 29.67 14.00
CA VAL A 246 3.17 28.66 13.64
C VAL A 246 3.78 27.25 13.71
N PHE A 247 4.98 27.07 13.18
CA PHE A 247 5.59 25.77 12.99
C PHE A 247 6.54 25.35 14.13
N LYS A 248 6.98 26.26 14.98
CA LYS A 248 7.86 25.94 16.11
C LYS A 248 7.20 24.97 17.08
N ASN A 249 7.87 23.85 17.34
CA ASN A 249 7.36 22.75 18.19
C ASN A 249 6.01 22.18 17.74
N SER A 250 5.70 22.26 16.44
CA SER A 250 4.40 21.88 15.87
C SER A 250 4.51 20.62 15.02
N ASP A 251 3.45 19.81 15.08
CA ASP A 251 3.23 18.66 14.20
C ASP A 251 2.44 19.04 12.94
N GLU A 252 2.06 20.33 12.79
CA GLU A 252 1.39 20.82 11.60
C GLU A 252 2.36 20.87 10.42
N GLY A 253 2.03 20.15 9.33
CA GLY A 253 2.74 20.22 8.07
C GLY A 253 2.26 21.38 7.19
N PHE A 254 2.92 21.57 6.05
CA PHE A 254 2.64 22.67 5.13
C PHE A 254 1.24 22.56 4.49
N GLU A 255 0.84 21.36 4.11
CA GLU A 255 -0.49 21.12 3.55
C GLU A 255 -1.57 21.34 4.60
N GLY A 256 -1.38 20.82 5.82
CA GLY A 256 -2.29 21.08 6.93
C GLY A 256 -2.45 22.58 7.21
N TYR A 257 -1.36 23.33 7.18
CA TYR A 257 -1.41 24.79 7.30
C TYR A 257 -2.24 25.46 6.19
N LYS A 258 -2.09 25.04 4.94
CA LYS A 258 -2.88 25.60 3.82
C LYS A 258 -4.37 25.29 3.97
N ILE A 259 -4.70 24.03 4.32
CA ILE A 259 -6.08 23.62 4.60
C ILE A 259 -6.66 24.50 5.71
N ARG A 260 -5.95 24.60 6.83
CA ARG A 260 -6.39 25.42 7.97
C ARG A 260 -6.67 26.86 7.57
N LYS A 261 -5.79 27.48 6.78
CA LYS A 261 -6.01 28.85 6.29
C LYS A 261 -7.20 28.99 5.35
N GLY A 262 -7.48 27.97 4.55
CA GLY A 262 -8.69 27.90 3.72
C GLY A 262 -9.96 27.84 4.58
N LEU A 263 -9.98 26.96 5.58
CA LEU A 263 -11.09 26.81 6.50
C LEU A 263 -11.30 28.07 7.37
N GLU A 264 -10.23 28.70 7.88
CA GLU A 264 -10.31 29.96 8.61
C GLU A 264 -10.96 31.07 7.79
N LYS A 265 -10.62 31.13 6.49
CA LYS A 265 -11.22 32.11 5.57
C LYS A 265 -12.73 31.86 5.37
N SER A 266 -13.14 30.60 5.26
CA SER A 266 -14.55 30.21 5.05
C SER A 266 -15.39 30.38 6.31
N LEU A 267 -14.85 30.06 7.48
CA LEU A 267 -15.57 30.11 8.76
C LEU A 267 -15.51 31.47 9.43
N GLY A 268 -14.59 32.36 9.03
CA GLY A 268 -14.37 33.65 9.69
C GLY A 268 -13.83 33.55 11.12
N ILE A 269 -13.37 32.38 11.55
CA ILE A 269 -12.84 32.12 12.89
C ILE A 269 -11.51 31.36 12.84
N LYS A 270 -10.80 31.35 13.98
CA LYS A 270 -9.58 30.53 14.15
C LYS A 270 -9.91 29.04 14.07
N VAL A 271 -9.13 28.32 13.28
CA VAL A 271 -9.18 26.87 13.16
C VAL A 271 -7.98 26.25 13.88
N LEU A 272 -8.23 25.21 14.68
CA LEU A 272 -7.17 24.48 15.39
C LEU A 272 -6.39 23.60 14.41
N PRO A 273 -5.05 23.52 14.48
CA PRO A 273 -4.25 22.71 13.57
C PRO A 273 -4.68 21.24 13.52
N GLU A 274 -4.98 20.64 14.67
CA GLU A 274 -5.41 19.25 14.78
C GLU A 274 -6.76 19.00 14.11
N PHE A 275 -7.64 19.98 14.05
CA PHE A 275 -8.94 19.87 13.41
C PHE A 275 -8.84 19.56 11.92
N THR A 276 -7.81 20.08 11.24
CA THR A 276 -7.58 19.85 9.80
C THR A 276 -7.21 18.40 9.43
N LYS A 277 -6.93 17.58 10.42
CA LYS A 277 -6.73 16.13 10.21
C LYS A 277 -8.04 15.41 9.88
N TYR A 278 -9.15 15.94 10.36
CA TYR A 278 -10.49 15.36 10.31
C TYR A 278 -11.40 16.08 9.32
N PHE A 279 -11.24 17.40 9.18
CA PHE A 279 -11.97 18.29 8.28
C PHE A 279 -10.96 18.94 7.34
N LYS A 280 -10.93 18.49 6.07
CA LYS A 280 -9.84 18.77 5.12
C LYS A 280 -10.18 19.82 4.07
N ASN A 281 -11.46 20.07 3.85
CA ASN A 281 -11.92 20.99 2.80
C ASN A 281 -13.16 21.75 3.27
N VAL A 282 -13.65 22.67 2.44
CA VAL A 282 -14.81 23.52 2.77
C VAL A 282 -16.10 22.71 2.76
N GLU A 283 -16.20 21.70 1.90
CA GLU A 283 -17.36 20.81 1.82
C GLU A 283 -17.54 19.98 3.09
N ASP A 284 -16.45 19.69 3.80
CA ASP A 284 -16.53 19.02 5.10
C ASP A 284 -17.26 19.86 6.15
N LEU A 285 -17.28 21.19 6.00
CA LEU A 285 -17.95 22.10 6.95
C LEU A 285 -19.48 22.07 6.83
N GLU A 286 -20.02 21.57 5.73
CA GLU A 286 -21.47 21.51 5.49
C GLU A 286 -22.21 20.63 6.51
N CYS A 287 -21.53 19.60 7.05
CA CYS A 287 -22.13 18.74 8.08
C CYS A 287 -22.14 19.37 9.49
N ILE A 288 -21.54 20.56 9.66
CA ILE A 288 -21.53 21.22 10.96
C ILE A 288 -22.92 21.81 11.26
N PRO A 289 -23.56 21.41 12.36
CA PRO A 289 -24.91 21.89 12.69
C PRO A 289 -24.97 23.42 12.89
N LYS A 290 -26.01 24.03 12.38
CA LYS A 290 -26.23 25.47 12.56
C LYS A 290 -26.38 25.82 14.04
N GLY A 291 -25.83 26.96 14.46
CA GLY A 291 -25.95 27.47 15.83
C GLY A 291 -24.99 26.87 16.86
N ILE A 292 -24.17 25.87 16.45
CA ILE A 292 -23.15 25.31 17.34
C ILE A 292 -21.97 26.29 17.55
N LYS A 293 -21.41 26.33 18.75
CA LYS A 293 -20.16 27.06 19.00
C LYS A 293 -19.01 26.37 18.33
N LEU A 294 -18.51 26.91 17.21
CA LEU A 294 -17.49 26.27 16.34
C LEU A 294 -16.20 25.88 17.07
N MET A 295 -15.76 26.66 18.07
CA MET A 295 -14.58 26.28 18.87
C MET A 295 -14.86 25.05 19.74
N ARG A 296 -16.07 24.92 20.29
CA ARG A 296 -16.49 23.72 21.03
C ARG A 296 -16.56 22.50 20.13
N PHE A 297 -17.10 22.67 18.93
CA PHE A 297 -17.14 21.61 17.91
C PHE A 297 -15.75 21.12 17.54
N GLN A 298 -14.82 22.03 17.23
CA GLN A 298 -13.45 21.67 16.91
C GLN A 298 -12.79 20.85 18.04
N ASN A 299 -12.90 21.30 19.28
CA ASN A 299 -12.34 20.58 20.43
C ASN A 299 -12.97 19.18 20.61
N TRP A 300 -14.27 19.08 20.37
CA TRP A 300 -14.99 17.81 20.44
C TRP A 300 -14.52 16.85 19.32
N VAL A 301 -14.40 17.32 18.08
CA VAL A 301 -13.87 16.56 16.94
C VAL A 301 -12.48 16.02 17.24
N ILE A 302 -11.58 16.88 17.72
CA ILE A 302 -10.20 16.51 18.06
C ILE A 302 -10.18 15.44 19.17
N LYS A 303 -11.01 15.63 20.21
CA LYS A 303 -11.09 14.72 21.34
C LYS A 303 -11.61 13.33 20.95
N ASN A 304 -12.62 13.28 20.08
CA ASN A 304 -13.26 12.05 19.66
C ASN A 304 -12.67 11.47 18.38
N LEU A 305 -11.69 12.14 17.73
CA LEU A 305 -11.01 11.75 16.51
C LEU A 305 -11.96 11.53 15.32
N VAL A 306 -12.99 12.35 15.21
CA VAL A 306 -14.13 12.19 14.28
C VAL A 306 -13.82 12.83 12.95
N THR A 307 -13.87 12.08 11.87
CA THR A 307 -13.79 12.62 10.51
C THR A 307 -15.12 13.23 10.07
N ALA A 308 -15.08 14.18 9.13
CA ALA A 308 -16.28 14.75 8.54
C ALA A 308 -17.17 13.67 7.89
N TYR A 309 -16.54 12.63 7.30
CA TYR A 309 -17.27 11.51 6.73
C TYR A 309 -18.06 10.73 7.79
N GLU A 310 -17.42 10.30 8.88
CA GLU A 310 -18.06 9.53 9.96
C GLU A 310 -19.17 10.34 10.62
N TYR A 311 -18.94 11.66 10.79
CA TYR A 311 -19.96 12.53 11.38
C TYR A 311 -21.19 12.68 10.47
N ARG A 312 -20.98 12.84 9.17
CA ARG A 312 -22.07 12.89 8.18
C ARG A 312 -22.82 11.57 8.09
N ASP A 313 -22.09 10.46 8.13
CA ASP A 313 -22.66 9.11 8.12
C ASP A 313 -23.57 8.89 9.34
N TYR A 314 -23.12 9.31 10.52
CA TYR A 314 -23.93 9.28 11.75
C TYR A 314 -25.19 10.13 11.63
N GLN A 315 -25.10 11.35 11.09
CA GLN A 315 -26.27 12.21 10.84
C GLN A 315 -27.29 11.54 9.92
N ASN A 316 -26.81 10.99 8.80
CA ASN A 316 -27.67 10.31 7.82
C ASN A 316 -28.37 9.07 8.42
N MET A 317 -27.68 8.31 9.27
CA MET A 317 -28.29 7.17 9.95
C MET A 317 -29.40 7.61 10.89
N LEU A 318 -29.19 8.65 11.70
CA LEU A 318 -30.23 9.17 12.59
C LEU A 318 -31.43 9.70 11.80
N GLU A 319 -31.19 10.40 10.69
CA GLU A 319 -32.27 10.89 9.82
C GLU A 319 -33.08 9.72 9.24
N ASN A 320 -32.44 8.70 8.72
CA ASN A 320 -33.11 7.50 8.19
C ASN A 320 -33.86 6.71 9.27
N LEU A 321 -33.44 6.79 10.52
CA LEU A 321 -34.14 6.21 11.66
C LEU A 321 -35.32 7.09 12.14
N GLY A 322 -35.54 8.28 11.55
CA GLY A 322 -36.53 9.25 11.99
C GLY A 322 -36.18 9.90 13.34
N ILE A 323 -34.91 9.85 13.73
CA ILE A 323 -34.43 10.42 15.01
C ILE A 323 -33.98 11.85 14.76
N ALA A 324 -34.61 12.83 15.41
CA ALA A 324 -34.23 14.22 15.30
C ALA A 324 -32.77 14.44 15.76
N PHE A 325 -31.96 15.10 14.91
CA PHE A 325 -30.57 15.45 15.21
C PHE A 325 -30.53 16.74 16.06
N GLU A 326 -30.98 16.64 17.31
CA GLU A 326 -31.14 17.75 18.26
C GLU A 326 -30.55 17.40 19.63
N GLY A 327 -30.18 18.46 20.36
CA GLY A 327 -29.60 18.35 21.69
C GLY A 327 -28.13 17.90 21.69
N ASP A 328 -27.41 18.42 22.68
CA ASP A 328 -25.95 18.20 22.80
C ASP A 328 -25.54 16.73 22.82
N PHE A 329 -26.36 15.87 23.40
CA PHE A 329 -26.06 14.44 23.52
C PHE A 329 -26.10 13.69 22.17
N ARG A 330 -26.80 14.22 21.17
CA ARG A 330 -26.82 13.69 19.80
C ARG A 330 -25.85 14.42 18.86
N ILE A 331 -25.80 15.75 18.98
CA ILE A 331 -24.90 16.57 18.14
C ILE A 331 -23.43 16.35 18.50
N LEU A 332 -23.15 16.31 19.81
CA LEU A 332 -21.79 16.11 20.36
C LEU A 332 -21.79 14.99 21.40
N PRO A 333 -22.07 13.74 21.01
CA PRO A 333 -22.08 12.63 21.94
C PRO A 333 -20.76 12.51 22.69
N LYS A 334 -20.83 12.23 23.99
CA LYS A 334 -19.64 12.16 24.86
C LYS A 334 -18.62 11.11 24.36
N ASN A 335 -19.13 10.01 23.85
CA ASN A 335 -18.38 8.96 23.16
C ASN A 335 -18.98 8.79 21.76
N PHE A 336 -18.37 9.41 20.75
CA PHE A 336 -18.87 9.37 19.39
C PHE A 336 -18.86 7.96 18.80
N LYS A 337 -17.80 7.21 19.03
CA LYS A 337 -17.68 5.85 18.50
C LYS A 337 -18.85 4.98 18.93
N GLN A 338 -19.17 4.99 20.23
CA GLN A 338 -20.31 4.24 20.74
C GLN A 338 -21.63 4.71 20.13
N ALA A 339 -21.86 6.01 20.04
CA ALA A 339 -23.08 6.56 19.46
C ALA A 339 -23.24 6.20 17.97
N HIS A 340 -22.14 6.21 17.23
CA HIS A 340 -22.10 5.79 15.84
C HIS A 340 -22.38 4.29 15.69
N ASP A 341 -21.72 3.45 16.49
CA ASP A 341 -21.93 2.00 16.47
C ASP A 341 -23.37 1.61 16.82
N ASP A 342 -23.98 2.31 17.79
CA ASP A 342 -25.38 2.11 18.17
C ASP A 342 -26.33 2.52 17.03
N ALA A 343 -26.04 3.64 16.35
CA ALA A 343 -26.81 4.08 15.19
C ALA A 343 -26.69 3.11 14.01
N VAL A 344 -25.49 2.59 13.73
CA VAL A 344 -25.26 1.56 12.71
C VAL A 344 -26.08 0.31 13.01
N LYS A 345 -26.08 -0.13 14.26
CA LYS A 345 -26.85 -1.31 14.67
C LYS A 345 -28.35 -1.08 14.47
N ALA A 346 -28.89 0.01 15.01
CA ALA A 346 -30.30 0.34 14.87
C ALA A 346 -30.74 0.45 13.40
N TYR A 347 -29.91 1.06 12.55
CA TYR A 347 -30.18 1.21 11.12
C TYR A 347 -30.20 -0.15 10.38
N ASN A 348 -29.28 -1.04 10.72
CA ASN A 348 -29.27 -2.39 10.17
C ASN A 348 -30.47 -3.21 10.63
N ASP A 349 -30.82 -3.15 11.91
CA ASP A 349 -31.99 -3.83 12.48
C ASP A 349 -33.28 -3.35 11.79
N MET A 350 -33.41 -2.04 11.54
CA MET A 350 -34.55 -1.46 10.79
C MET A 350 -34.60 -1.99 9.35
N LYS A 351 -33.47 -2.04 8.65
CA LYS A 351 -33.41 -2.58 7.29
C LYS A 351 -33.75 -4.06 7.23
N ASP A 352 -33.27 -4.83 8.19
CA ASP A 352 -33.58 -6.27 8.26
C ASP A 352 -35.06 -6.50 8.53
N GLU A 353 -35.68 -5.68 9.37
CA GLU A 353 -37.13 -5.74 9.61
C GLU A 353 -37.94 -5.32 8.38
N GLN A 354 -37.53 -4.27 7.67
CA GLN A 354 -38.18 -3.92 6.40
C GLN A 354 -38.12 -5.07 5.39
N LYS A 355 -36.97 -5.72 5.26
CA LYS A 355 -36.83 -6.90 4.39
C LYS A 355 -37.72 -8.05 4.80
N ARG A 356 -37.92 -8.28 6.11
CA ARG A 356 -38.83 -9.31 6.61
C ARG A 356 -40.28 -8.98 6.25
N ILE A 357 -40.69 -7.72 6.40
CA ILE A 357 -42.06 -7.27 6.05
C ILE A 357 -42.28 -7.40 4.52
N GLU A 358 -41.31 -6.95 3.72
CA GLU A 358 -41.38 -7.09 2.25
C GLU A 358 -41.51 -8.56 1.84
N PHE A 359 -40.70 -9.42 2.44
CA PHE A 359 -40.73 -10.85 2.19
C PHE A 359 -42.07 -11.48 2.60
N ALA A 360 -42.58 -11.16 3.78
CA ALA A 360 -43.89 -11.66 4.25
C ALA A 360 -45.03 -11.26 3.30
N ASN A 361 -45.03 -10.00 2.84
CA ASN A 361 -46.01 -9.51 1.87
C ASN A 361 -45.90 -10.22 0.50
N GLN A 362 -44.68 -10.59 0.08
CA GLN A 362 -44.52 -11.39 -1.16
C GLN A 362 -44.94 -12.85 -0.93
N LEU A 363 -44.61 -13.43 0.22
CA LEU A 363 -44.97 -14.79 0.55
C LEU A 363 -46.50 -15.01 0.55
N GLU A 364 -47.25 -14.05 1.14
CA GLU A 364 -48.70 -14.09 1.16
C GLU A 364 -49.33 -14.22 -0.25
N LYS A 365 -48.77 -13.48 -1.23
CA LYS A 365 -49.19 -13.53 -2.64
C LYS A 365 -48.90 -14.86 -3.32
N LEU A 366 -47.94 -15.63 -2.79
CA LEU A 366 -47.40 -16.86 -3.37
C LEU A 366 -47.92 -18.13 -2.70
N LEU A 367 -48.67 -18.05 -1.59
CA LEU A 367 -49.14 -19.20 -0.81
C LEU A 367 -49.83 -20.26 -1.67
N GLY A 368 -50.54 -19.86 -2.73
CA GLY A 368 -51.17 -20.78 -3.68
C GLY A 368 -50.20 -21.68 -4.48
N LEU A 369 -48.88 -21.40 -4.42
CA LEU A 369 -47.86 -22.23 -5.08
C LEU A 369 -47.45 -23.47 -4.26
N GLU A 370 -47.81 -23.56 -2.98
CA GLU A 370 -47.57 -24.74 -2.19
C GLU A 370 -48.49 -25.86 -2.63
N GLN A 371 -48.00 -26.74 -3.50
CA GLN A 371 -48.78 -27.79 -4.15
C GLN A 371 -48.00 -29.11 -4.16
N THR A 372 -48.73 -30.22 -4.10
CA THR A 372 -48.16 -31.54 -4.38
C THR A 372 -48.60 -31.97 -5.78
N ILE A 373 -47.65 -32.19 -6.66
CA ILE A 373 -47.88 -32.60 -8.06
C ILE A 373 -47.07 -33.84 -8.36
N GLY A 374 -47.78 -34.95 -8.57
CA GLY A 374 -47.14 -36.24 -8.71
C GLY A 374 -46.37 -36.67 -7.45
N ASN A 375 -45.10 -36.93 -7.62
CA ASN A 375 -44.20 -37.36 -6.54
C ASN A 375 -43.49 -36.20 -5.84
N TYR A 376 -43.82 -34.95 -6.20
CA TYR A 376 -43.10 -33.77 -5.70
C TYR A 376 -44.03 -32.80 -4.98
N THR A 377 -43.56 -32.29 -3.85
CA THR A 377 -44.18 -31.20 -3.09
C THR A 377 -43.36 -29.94 -3.24
N PHE A 378 -44.02 -28.87 -3.60
CA PHE A 378 -43.42 -27.53 -3.76
C PHE A 378 -43.70 -26.75 -2.49
N VAL A 379 -42.65 -26.23 -1.84
CA VAL A 379 -42.72 -25.54 -0.56
C VAL A 379 -42.09 -24.17 -0.71
N LEU A 380 -42.75 -23.15 -0.22
CA LEU A 380 -42.21 -21.80 -0.13
C LEU A 380 -41.30 -21.69 1.11
N PRO A 381 -40.18 -20.92 0.98
CA PRO A 381 -39.43 -20.57 2.20
C PRO A 381 -40.28 -19.71 3.11
N LYS A 382 -40.34 -20.06 4.38
CA LYS A 382 -41.10 -19.29 5.41
C LYS A 382 -40.32 -18.08 5.90
N GLU A 383 -39.00 -18.19 5.87
CA GLU A 383 -38.05 -17.13 6.28
C GLU A 383 -36.88 -17.05 5.29
N LEU A 384 -36.30 -15.87 5.15
CA LEU A 384 -35.14 -15.66 4.28
C LEU A 384 -33.92 -16.48 4.66
N GLN A 385 -33.81 -16.88 5.94
CA GLN A 385 -32.76 -17.74 6.45
C GLN A 385 -32.85 -19.16 5.91
N GLU A 386 -34.03 -19.63 5.57
CA GLU A 386 -34.24 -20.97 4.98
C GLU A 386 -33.56 -21.07 3.61
N LEU A 387 -33.49 -19.97 2.84
CA LEU A 387 -32.74 -19.95 1.59
C LEU A 387 -31.23 -20.21 1.80
N LYS A 388 -30.68 -19.72 2.89
CA LYS A 388 -29.27 -19.98 3.25
C LYS A 388 -29.07 -21.44 3.68
N ALA A 389 -30.02 -21.98 4.47
CA ALA A 389 -29.99 -23.35 4.91
C ALA A 389 -30.11 -24.32 3.71
N GLU A 390 -31.02 -24.04 2.78
CA GLU A 390 -31.22 -24.83 1.54
C GLU A 390 -29.94 -24.77 0.67
N GLY A 391 -29.33 -23.59 0.48
CA GLY A 391 -28.09 -23.43 -0.26
C GLY A 391 -26.95 -24.24 0.34
N LYS A 392 -26.86 -24.28 1.67
CA LYS A 392 -25.87 -25.09 2.39
C LYS A 392 -26.13 -26.59 2.20
N ALA A 393 -27.38 -27.04 2.34
CA ALA A 393 -27.76 -28.45 2.21
C ALA A 393 -27.50 -28.99 0.81
N LEU A 394 -27.86 -28.23 -0.21
CA LEU A 394 -27.69 -28.61 -1.61
C LEU A 394 -26.34 -28.17 -2.21
N SER A 395 -25.49 -27.45 -1.47
CA SER A 395 -24.19 -26.96 -1.93
C SER A 395 -24.30 -26.10 -3.21
N HIS A 396 -25.23 -25.12 -3.20
CA HIS A 396 -25.42 -24.17 -4.29
C HIS A 396 -25.78 -22.76 -3.77
N CYS A 397 -25.83 -21.77 -4.66
CA CYS A 397 -25.82 -20.36 -4.30
C CYS A 397 -27.19 -19.74 -3.96
N VAL A 398 -28.27 -20.52 -3.76
CA VAL A 398 -29.62 -19.96 -3.51
C VAL A 398 -29.69 -19.03 -2.30
N GLY A 399 -28.83 -19.20 -1.30
CA GLY A 399 -28.73 -18.29 -0.17
C GLY A 399 -28.42 -16.84 -0.54
N SER A 400 -27.77 -16.58 -1.69
CA SER A 400 -27.48 -15.24 -2.19
C SER A 400 -28.69 -14.56 -2.85
N TYR A 401 -29.80 -15.28 -3.01
CA TYR A 401 -31.02 -14.75 -3.63
C TYR A 401 -31.96 -14.04 -2.64
N ALA A 402 -31.64 -14.06 -1.34
CA ALA A 402 -32.53 -13.53 -0.29
C ALA A 402 -33.05 -12.11 -0.58
N ASP A 403 -32.20 -11.18 -0.98
CA ASP A 403 -32.61 -9.80 -1.30
C ASP A 403 -33.54 -9.73 -2.52
N ARG A 404 -33.33 -10.56 -3.54
CA ARG A 404 -34.18 -10.60 -4.73
C ARG A 404 -35.54 -11.23 -4.46
N VAL A 405 -35.53 -12.25 -3.61
CA VAL A 405 -36.79 -12.93 -3.17
C VAL A 405 -37.60 -11.98 -2.30
N ALA A 406 -36.98 -11.28 -1.35
CA ALA A 406 -37.67 -10.31 -0.51
C ALA A 406 -38.37 -9.21 -1.34
N ARG A 407 -37.71 -8.67 -2.37
CA ARG A 407 -38.29 -7.68 -3.28
C ARG A 407 -39.31 -8.23 -4.28
N GLY A 408 -39.41 -9.55 -4.40
CA GLY A 408 -40.27 -10.18 -5.41
C GLY A 408 -39.68 -10.22 -6.83
N ASP A 409 -38.36 -9.94 -6.98
CA ASP A 409 -37.67 -9.97 -8.28
C ASP A 409 -37.54 -11.40 -8.85
N THR A 410 -37.67 -12.41 -7.98
CA THR A 410 -37.69 -13.84 -8.31
C THR A 410 -38.41 -14.63 -7.24
N VAL A 411 -39.01 -15.74 -7.63
CA VAL A 411 -39.67 -16.67 -6.74
C VAL A 411 -38.84 -17.93 -6.61
N ILE A 412 -38.58 -18.34 -5.40
CA ILE A 412 -37.85 -19.58 -5.09
C ILE A 412 -38.83 -20.55 -4.38
N LEU A 413 -38.89 -21.80 -4.88
CA LEU A 413 -39.56 -22.87 -4.23
C LEU A 413 -38.60 -24.03 -3.95
N PHE A 414 -38.74 -24.63 -2.79
CA PHE A 414 -38.07 -25.87 -2.44
C PHE A 414 -38.90 -27.03 -3.02
N VAL A 415 -38.25 -27.88 -3.76
CA VAL A 415 -38.90 -29.07 -4.33
C VAL A 415 -38.51 -30.30 -3.50
N ARG A 416 -39.47 -31.00 -2.98
CA ARG A 416 -39.30 -32.12 -2.06
C ARG A 416 -39.94 -33.39 -2.65
N GLN A 417 -39.48 -34.57 -2.27
CA GLN A 417 -40.24 -35.77 -2.50
C GLN A 417 -41.49 -35.79 -1.60
N LYS A 418 -42.62 -36.16 -2.12
CA LYS A 418 -43.90 -36.20 -1.40
C LYS A 418 -43.82 -36.93 -0.06
N GLU A 419 -43.06 -38.02 0.00
CA GLU A 419 -42.91 -38.86 1.18
C GLU A 419 -41.81 -38.40 2.14
N LYS A 420 -40.97 -37.39 1.73
CA LYS A 420 -39.78 -36.89 2.47
C LYS A 420 -39.68 -35.36 2.37
N VAL A 421 -40.74 -34.68 2.82
CA VAL A 421 -40.87 -33.21 2.65
C VAL A 421 -39.77 -32.43 3.38
N ASP A 422 -39.18 -32.99 4.43
CA ASP A 422 -38.10 -32.32 5.18
C ASP A 422 -36.72 -32.43 4.50
N ASN A 423 -36.57 -33.29 3.49
CA ASN A 423 -35.29 -33.52 2.86
C ASN A 423 -35.11 -32.63 1.63
N PRO A 424 -34.10 -31.73 1.62
CA PRO A 424 -33.76 -30.95 0.44
C PRO A 424 -33.46 -31.82 -0.78
N LEU A 425 -34.14 -31.54 -1.91
CA LEU A 425 -33.95 -32.28 -3.16
C LEU A 425 -33.56 -31.38 -4.32
N TYR A 426 -34.46 -30.42 -4.69
CA TYR A 426 -34.23 -29.45 -5.73
C TYR A 426 -34.69 -28.07 -5.27
N THR A 427 -34.13 -27.03 -5.91
CA THR A 427 -34.57 -25.64 -5.80
C THR A 427 -35.05 -25.18 -7.16
N LEU A 428 -36.27 -24.67 -7.22
CA LEU A 428 -36.92 -24.11 -8.42
C LEU A 428 -36.88 -22.60 -8.35
N GLU A 429 -36.37 -21.95 -9.40
CA GLU A 429 -36.44 -20.50 -9.59
C GLU A 429 -37.44 -20.18 -10.70
N ILE A 430 -38.41 -19.31 -10.38
CA ILE A 430 -39.36 -18.75 -11.34
C ILE A 430 -39.13 -17.22 -11.40
N LYS A 431 -39.07 -16.69 -12.59
CA LYS A 431 -38.95 -15.25 -12.81
C LYS A 431 -39.74 -14.83 -14.04
N ASN A 432 -40.53 -13.76 -13.89
CA ASN A 432 -41.36 -13.23 -14.97
C ASN A 432 -42.21 -14.33 -15.67
N GLY A 433 -42.82 -15.20 -14.87
CA GLY A 433 -43.69 -16.24 -15.37
C GLY A 433 -42.97 -17.36 -16.17
N LYS A 434 -41.65 -17.53 -15.96
CA LYS A 434 -40.84 -18.56 -16.61
C LYS A 434 -39.98 -19.31 -15.58
N ILE A 435 -39.83 -20.59 -15.74
CA ILE A 435 -38.83 -21.36 -14.98
C ILE A 435 -37.46 -21.00 -15.48
N VAL A 436 -36.62 -20.42 -14.59
CA VAL A 436 -35.24 -20.05 -14.91
C VAL A 436 -34.29 -21.20 -14.69
N GLN A 437 -34.49 -21.93 -13.57
CA GLN A 437 -33.68 -23.10 -13.23
C GLN A 437 -34.39 -24.01 -12.26
N LEU A 438 -34.02 -25.29 -12.32
CA LEU A 438 -34.40 -26.32 -11.37
C LEU A 438 -33.15 -27.14 -11.05
N ARG A 439 -32.57 -26.93 -9.86
CA ARG A 439 -31.26 -27.46 -9.51
C ARG A 439 -31.25 -28.23 -8.20
N GLY A 440 -30.52 -29.31 -8.20
CA GLY A 440 -30.27 -30.13 -7.03
C GLY A 440 -28.84 -29.95 -6.48
N LYS A 441 -28.43 -30.95 -5.70
CA LYS A 441 -27.12 -30.93 -5.02
C LYS A 441 -25.96 -30.66 -6.00
N ARG A 442 -25.11 -29.67 -5.67
CA ARG A 442 -23.95 -29.22 -6.47
C ARG A 442 -24.35 -28.74 -7.88
N ASN A 443 -25.49 -28.06 -7.99
CA ASN A 443 -26.06 -27.56 -9.23
C ASN A 443 -26.35 -28.63 -10.30
N LYS A 444 -26.53 -29.89 -9.90
CA LYS A 444 -26.98 -30.92 -10.84
C LYS A 444 -28.39 -30.62 -11.35
N ASP A 445 -28.64 -30.95 -12.61
CA ASP A 445 -29.97 -30.85 -13.17
C ASP A 445 -30.95 -31.80 -12.47
N ALA A 446 -32.19 -31.34 -12.33
CA ALA A 446 -33.26 -32.16 -11.81
C ALA A 446 -33.68 -33.23 -12.87
N ASP A 447 -34.34 -34.26 -12.42
CA ASP A 447 -34.90 -35.31 -13.29
C ASP A 447 -36.07 -34.79 -14.13
N ALA A 448 -36.44 -35.51 -15.18
CA ALA A 448 -37.49 -35.15 -16.12
C ALA A 448 -38.86 -35.02 -15.45
N ASP A 449 -39.15 -35.86 -14.47
CA ASP A 449 -40.42 -35.84 -13.77
C ASP A 449 -40.58 -34.61 -12.88
N ALA A 450 -39.49 -34.15 -12.23
CA ALA A 450 -39.48 -32.90 -11.48
C ALA A 450 -39.67 -31.69 -12.39
N TRP A 451 -39.08 -31.70 -13.59
CA TRP A 451 -39.28 -30.66 -14.60
C TRP A 451 -40.76 -30.61 -15.07
N GLU A 452 -41.39 -31.78 -15.33
CA GLU A 452 -42.79 -31.83 -15.74
C GLU A 452 -43.72 -31.39 -14.60
N ALA A 453 -43.45 -31.80 -13.35
CA ALA A 453 -44.19 -31.31 -12.18
C ALA A 453 -44.06 -29.75 -12.06
N SER A 454 -42.89 -29.20 -12.25
CA SER A 454 -42.61 -27.74 -12.19
C SER A 454 -43.36 -26.97 -13.31
N LYS A 455 -43.44 -27.53 -14.53
CA LYS A 455 -44.25 -26.94 -15.63
C LYS A 455 -45.75 -26.95 -15.32
N LYS A 456 -46.23 -28.03 -14.70
CA LYS A 456 -47.64 -28.15 -14.23
C LYS A 456 -47.94 -27.12 -13.15
N LEU A 457 -47.01 -26.90 -12.20
CA LEU A 457 -47.11 -25.84 -11.18
C LEU A 457 -47.20 -24.46 -11.83
N LEU A 458 -46.33 -24.17 -12.79
CA LEU A 458 -46.33 -22.88 -13.47
C LEU A 458 -47.64 -22.66 -14.27
N SER A 459 -48.18 -23.71 -14.89
CA SER A 459 -49.46 -23.67 -15.55
C SER A 459 -50.62 -23.43 -14.57
N PHE A 460 -50.59 -24.05 -13.41
CA PHE A 460 -51.51 -23.81 -12.32
C PHE A 460 -51.43 -22.36 -11.83
N ALA A 461 -50.23 -21.84 -11.59
CA ALA A 461 -50.02 -20.44 -11.18
C ALA A 461 -50.63 -19.45 -12.16
N LYS A 462 -50.42 -19.65 -13.47
CA LYS A 462 -51.01 -18.81 -14.55
C LYS A 462 -52.54 -18.89 -14.56
N LYS A 463 -53.13 -20.09 -14.42
CA LYS A 463 -54.58 -20.27 -14.38
C LYS A 463 -55.23 -19.56 -13.19
N HIS A 464 -54.53 -19.55 -12.04
CA HIS A 464 -55.06 -18.94 -10.82
C HIS A 464 -54.56 -17.49 -10.61
N LYS A 465 -53.92 -16.91 -11.59
CA LYS A 465 -53.39 -15.52 -11.59
C LYS A 465 -52.43 -15.23 -10.42
N ILE A 466 -51.68 -16.24 -9.98
CA ILE A 466 -50.62 -16.05 -8.99
C ILE A 466 -49.45 -15.36 -9.69
N ALA A 467 -48.99 -14.24 -9.14
CA ALA A 467 -47.90 -13.45 -9.73
C ALA A 467 -46.54 -14.14 -9.48
N VAL A 468 -45.94 -14.71 -10.52
CA VAL A 468 -44.66 -15.43 -10.45
C VAL A 468 -43.70 -14.93 -11.53
#